data_2a74c0de6ccf36541435c716e6bf5e15
#
_entry.id   2a74c0de6ccf36541435c716e6bf5e15
#
_cell.length_a   1.000
_cell.length_b   1.000
_cell.length_c   1.000
_cell.angle_alpha   90.00
_cell.angle_beta   90.00
_cell.angle_gamma   90.00
#
_symmetry.space_group_name_H-M   'P 1'
#
loop_
_entity.id
_entity.type
_entity.pdbx_description
1 polymer ?
#
loop_
_entity_poly.entity_id
_entity_poly.type
_entity_poly.pdbx_seq_one_letter_code
_entity_poly.pdbx_strand_id
1 'polypeptide(L)'
;MLGKFDFPNDALAEFPATVGDLTIQAEPQRIISLSSTATEMLFAIGAGDRVIAVDNFSNFPEETASIEKLDAYQPNVEAISALEPDLVVISYDPGKLVEQLTALSIPVFAAYAVTDLAGAYEQIEQLGELTGQLAEAVQLSGQMQTEIESIISGTDKANPPLTYFYELDPTPYTVTSTTFIGGIMDMLGLVNIADGVEEGNDYPQLSAEVIVEKDPDIVFLADTKCCAQSAATVAARDGWGGLTAVKTGSIIPLDDDVASRWGPRLVELVRTVADAVESVLATS
;
A
#
# COMPACT_ATOMS: atom_id res chain seq x y z
N MET A 1 8.40 -35.32 -4.58
CA MET A 1 9.77 -34.90 -4.19
C MET A 1 9.91 -33.46 -4.67
N LEU A 2 9.63 -32.51 -3.78
CA LEU A 2 9.84 -31.08 -4.05
C LEU A 2 11.34 -30.82 -3.86
N GLY A 3 12.02 -30.45 -4.94
CA GLY A 3 13.42 -30.09 -4.90
C GLY A 3 13.63 -28.89 -3.98
N LYS A 4 14.56 -29.02 -3.02
CA LYS A 4 15.11 -27.87 -2.30
C LYS A 4 15.73 -26.95 -3.33
N PHE A 5 15.17 -25.76 -3.51
CA PHE A 5 15.89 -24.66 -4.11
C PHE A 5 16.93 -24.21 -3.08
N ASP A 6 18.17 -24.61 -3.28
CA ASP A 6 19.32 -24.00 -2.61
C ASP A 6 19.48 -22.61 -3.24
N PHE A 7 18.95 -21.59 -2.59
CA PHE A 7 19.37 -20.21 -2.86
C PHE A 7 20.81 -20.08 -2.36
N PRO A 8 21.68 -19.37 -3.08
CA PRO A 8 23.00 -19.07 -2.57
C PRO A 8 22.84 -18.28 -1.26
N ASN A 9 23.26 -18.89 -0.17
CA ASN A 9 23.16 -18.41 1.22
C ASN A 9 24.15 -17.27 1.51
N ASP A 10 24.61 -16.54 0.50
CA ASP A 10 25.70 -15.55 0.57
C ASP A 10 25.39 -14.22 -0.12
N ALA A 11 24.10 -13.85 -0.31
CA ALA A 11 23.76 -12.48 -0.63
C ALA A 11 23.75 -11.65 0.68
N LEU A 12 24.91 -11.62 1.36
CA LEU A 12 25.16 -10.61 2.38
C LEU A 12 25.16 -9.28 1.65
N ALA A 13 24.30 -8.35 2.06
CA ALA A 13 24.41 -6.99 1.57
C ALA A 13 25.82 -6.50 1.89
N GLU A 14 26.61 -6.25 0.85
CA GLU A 14 27.97 -5.72 0.99
C GLU A 14 27.87 -4.19 1.05
N PHE A 15 28.47 -3.59 2.05
CA PHE A 15 28.62 -2.13 2.09
C PHE A 15 29.95 -1.71 1.47
N PRO A 16 29.99 -0.57 0.71
CA PRO A 16 28.90 0.35 0.49
C PRO A 16 27.77 -0.22 -0.39
N ALA A 17 26.51 -0.03 0.03
CA ALA A 17 25.32 -0.40 -0.72
C ALA A 17 24.82 0.82 -1.53
N THR A 18 24.36 0.60 -2.78
CA THR A 18 23.94 1.68 -3.67
C THR A 18 22.60 1.37 -4.34
N VAL A 19 21.61 2.24 -4.15
CA VAL A 19 20.32 2.20 -4.82
C VAL A 19 20.09 3.54 -5.53
N GLY A 20 19.98 3.51 -6.85
CA GLY A 20 19.96 4.73 -7.65
C GLY A 20 21.18 5.62 -7.40
N ASP A 21 20.95 6.86 -7.00
CA ASP A 21 22.01 7.82 -6.67
C ASP A 21 22.41 7.80 -5.18
N LEU A 22 21.73 7.00 -4.35
CA LEU A 22 22.00 6.92 -2.92
C LEU A 22 23.02 5.82 -2.63
N THR A 23 24.10 6.17 -1.93
CA THR A 23 25.11 5.23 -1.44
C THR A 23 25.20 5.28 0.08
N ILE A 24 24.99 4.16 0.74
CA ILE A 24 25.15 3.94 2.19
C ILE A 24 26.50 3.27 2.43
N GLN A 25 27.35 3.90 3.24
CA GLN A 25 28.74 3.45 3.43
C GLN A 25 28.89 2.25 4.39
N ALA A 26 27.95 2.10 5.33
CA ALA A 26 27.91 1.04 6.32
C ALA A 26 26.45 0.73 6.67
N GLU A 27 26.21 -0.43 7.24
CA GLU A 27 24.86 -0.86 7.67
C GLU A 27 24.22 0.17 8.63
N PRO A 28 23.06 0.76 8.27
CA PRO A 28 22.39 1.75 9.11
C PRO A 28 22.01 1.18 10.47
N GLN A 29 22.28 1.92 11.54
CA GLN A 29 21.95 1.57 12.91
C GLN A 29 20.87 2.49 13.50
N ARG A 30 20.58 3.62 12.85
CA ARG A 30 19.64 4.64 13.30
C ARG A 30 18.76 5.09 12.13
N ILE A 31 17.68 4.37 11.91
CA ILE A 31 16.77 4.58 10.78
C ILE A 31 15.58 5.41 11.24
N ILE A 32 15.25 6.48 10.50
CA ILE A 32 13.97 7.20 10.63
C ILE A 32 13.11 6.85 9.43
N SER A 33 11.87 6.41 9.68
CA SER A 33 10.91 6.12 8.61
C SER A 33 9.73 7.10 8.66
N LEU A 34 9.69 8.03 7.73
CA LEU A 34 8.58 8.97 7.51
C LEU A 34 7.60 8.45 6.43
N SER A 35 7.37 7.15 6.44
CA SER A 35 6.47 6.43 5.53
C SER A 35 5.91 5.20 6.23
N SER A 36 4.61 5.16 6.45
CA SER A 36 3.97 3.99 7.08
C SER A 36 4.15 2.72 6.25
N THR A 37 4.15 2.81 4.92
CA THR A 37 4.45 1.68 4.03
C THR A 37 5.88 1.18 4.20
N ALA A 38 6.87 2.09 4.16
CA ALA A 38 8.27 1.71 4.35
C ALA A 38 8.55 1.21 5.77
N THR A 39 7.85 1.72 6.79
CA THR A 39 7.92 1.20 8.16
C THR A 39 7.54 -0.29 8.18
N GLU A 40 6.42 -0.68 7.58
CA GLU A 40 6.03 -2.09 7.49
C GLU A 40 7.08 -2.94 6.75
N MET A 41 7.64 -2.42 5.65
CA MET A 41 8.69 -3.10 4.90
C MET A 41 9.95 -3.31 5.76
N LEU A 42 10.44 -2.26 6.44
CA LEU A 42 11.62 -2.33 7.31
C LEU A 42 11.47 -3.37 8.43
N PHE A 43 10.31 -3.41 9.06
CA PHE A 43 10.04 -4.42 10.10
C PHE A 43 9.97 -5.84 9.50
N ALA A 44 9.29 -5.99 8.37
CA ALA A 44 9.11 -7.29 7.73
C ALA A 44 10.42 -7.93 7.22
N ILE A 45 11.39 -7.11 6.80
CA ILE A 45 12.73 -7.57 6.39
C ILE A 45 13.72 -7.70 7.55
N GLY A 46 13.32 -7.42 8.80
CA GLY A 46 14.17 -7.57 9.97
C GLY A 46 15.04 -6.35 10.31
N ALA A 47 14.79 -5.18 9.71
CA ALA A 47 15.48 -3.92 10.05
C ALA A 47 14.79 -3.13 11.18
N GLY A 48 13.67 -3.61 11.70
CA GLY A 48 12.81 -2.90 12.66
C GLY A 48 13.50 -2.46 13.95
N ASP A 49 14.39 -3.27 14.52
CA ASP A 49 15.12 -2.95 15.75
C ASP A 49 16.01 -1.69 15.64
N ARG A 50 16.31 -1.27 14.42
CA ARG A 50 17.13 -0.08 14.12
C ARG A 50 16.29 1.16 13.80
N VAL A 51 14.95 1.01 13.76
CA VAL A 51 14.03 2.12 13.53
C VAL A 51 13.85 2.89 14.83
N ILE A 52 14.36 4.14 14.87
CA ILE A 52 14.37 4.98 16.07
C ILE A 52 13.24 6.01 16.10
N ALA A 53 12.68 6.36 14.94
CA ALA A 53 11.51 7.22 14.83
C ALA A 53 10.69 6.85 13.58
N VAL A 54 9.38 7.04 13.65
CA VAL A 54 8.43 6.76 12.56
C VAL A 54 7.43 7.90 12.41
N ASP A 55 6.71 7.95 11.29
CA ASP A 55 5.62 8.93 11.11
C ASP A 55 4.41 8.65 12.01
N ASN A 56 3.52 9.65 12.12
CA ASN A 56 2.30 9.58 12.94
C ASN A 56 1.31 8.49 12.50
N PHE A 57 1.41 8.00 11.26
CA PHE A 57 0.53 7.00 10.67
C PHE A 57 1.11 5.58 10.72
N SER A 58 2.39 5.44 11.06
CA SER A 58 3.05 4.14 11.27
C SER A 58 2.51 3.49 12.53
N ASN A 59 1.54 2.60 12.38
CA ASN A 59 0.81 1.90 13.44
C ASN A 59 0.93 0.37 13.35
N PHE A 60 1.71 -0.12 12.40
CA PHE A 60 1.99 -1.54 12.21
C PHE A 60 3.49 -1.76 11.90
N PRO A 61 4.10 -2.81 12.47
CA PRO A 61 3.56 -3.72 13.48
C PRO A 61 3.36 -3.05 14.86
N GLU A 62 2.84 -3.79 15.86
CA GLU A 62 2.48 -3.25 17.17
C GLU A 62 3.66 -2.56 17.89
N GLU A 63 4.88 -3.01 17.62
CA GLU A 63 6.13 -2.45 18.16
C GLU A 63 6.29 -0.96 17.84
N THR A 64 5.74 -0.49 16.73
CA THR A 64 5.76 0.93 16.34
C THR A 64 5.08 1.85 17.33
N ALA A 65 4.19 1.33 18.19
CA ALA A 65 3.51 2.10 19.23
C ALA A 65 4.46 2.67 20.27
N SER A 66 5.64 2.05 20.48
CA SER A 66 6.66 2.49 21.43
C SER A 66 7.75 3.37 20.82
N ILE A 67 7.74 3.57 19.50
CA ILE A 67 8.75 4.32 18.76
C ILE A 67 8.35 5.81 18.71
N GLU A 68 9.33 6.69 18.72
CA GLU A 68 9.13 8.14 18.62
C GLU A 68 8.35 8.50 17.34
N LYS A 69 7.37 9.41 17.44
CA LYS A 69 6.54 9.85 16.34
C LYS A 69 6.97 11.21 15.82
N LEU A 70 7.12 11.31 14.50
CA LEU A 70 7.44 12.54 13.77
C LEU A 70 6.34 12.87 12.76
N ASP A 71 6.21 14.14 12.41
CA ASP A 71 5.26 14.56 11.39
C ASP A 71 5.90 14.44 9.99
N ALA A 72 5.37 13.54 9.16
CA ALA A 72 5.86 13.35 7.79
C ALA A 72 5.37 14.43 6.80
N TYR A 73 4.26 15.11 7.11
CA TYR A 73 3.71 16.18 6.26
C TYR A 73 4.30 17.55 6.54
N GLN A 74 4.70 17.79 7.81
CA GLN A 74 5.36 19.01 8.25
C GLN A 74 6.64 18.65 9.04
N PRO A 75 7.62 18.01 8.37
CA PRO A 75 8.81 17.49 9.04
C PRO A 75 9.69 18.62 9.58
N ASN A 76 10.14 18.44 10.82
CA ASN A 76 11.12 19.35 11.44
C ASN A 76 12.54 18.81 11.22
N VAL A 77 13.28 19.43 10.32
CA VAL A 77 14.66 19.05 9.96
C VAL A 77 15.60 19.07 11.17
N GLU A 78 15.44 20.04 12.08
CA GLU A 78 16.26 20.14 13.30
C GLU A 78 15.98 18.96 14.25
N ALA A 79 14.70 18.57 14.42
CA ALA A 79 14.33 17.43 15.24
C ALA A 79 14.84 16.12 14.62
N ILE A 80 14.72 15.94 13.31
CA ILE A 80 15.26 14.77 12.59
C ILE A 80 16.77 14.70 12.77
N SER A 81 17.49 15.81 12.52
CA SER A 81 18.94 15.87 12.64
C SER A 81 19.45 15.62 14.08
N ALA A 82 18.71 16.09 15.10
CA ALA A 82 19.03 15.88 16.50
C ALA A 82 18.96 14.40 16.94
N LEU A 83 18.24 13.57 16.18
CA LEU A 83 18.20 12.12 16.38
C LEU A 83 19.42 11.41 15.75
N GLU A 84 20.30 12.12 15.06
CA GLU A 84 21.52 11.58 14.42
C GLU A 84 21.23 10.31 13.60
N PRO A 85 20.28 10.35 12.63
CA PRO A 85 19.98 9.19 11.81
C PRO A 85 21.10 8.95 10.79
N ASP A 86 21.35 7.70 10.44
CA ASP A 86 22.25 7.28 9.36
C ASP A 86 21.49 6.81 8.11
N LEU A 87 20.14 6.74 8.18
CA LEU A 87 19.24 6.64 7.05
C LEU A 87 17.87 7.24 7.39
N VAL A 88 17.33 8.06 6.50
CA VAL A 88 15.94 8.54 6.55
C VAL A 88 15.20 7.99 5.35
N VAL A 89 14.04 7.36 5.56
CA VAL A 89 13.15 6.87 4.51
C VAL A 89 11.90 7.73 4.46
N ILE A 90 11.53 8.21 3.28
CA ILE A 90 10.36 9.07 3.07
C ILE A 90 9.50 8.55 1.92
N SER A 91 8.19 8.80 1.92
CA SER A 91 7.30 8.55 0.77
C SER A 91 6.78 9.83 0.12
N TYR A 92 7.07 10.97 0.70
CA TYR A 92 6.69 12.29 0.23
C TYR A 92 7.79 13.30 0.58
N ASP A 93 8.10 14.26 -0.29
CA ASP A 93 9.17 15.25 -0.11
C ASP A 93 8.61 16.67 0.14
N PRO A 94 8.01 16.94 1.31
CA PRO A 94 7.46 18.25 1.62
C PRO A 94 8.59 19.27 1.83
N GLY A 95 8.44 20.44 1.22
CA GLY A 95 9.39 21.54 1.41
C GLY A 95 10.83 21.21 1.00
N LYS A 96 11.04 20.22 0.11
CA LYS A 96 12.37 19.73 -0.30
C LYS A 96 13.17 19.15 0.87
N LEU A 97 12.55 18.29 1.64
CA LEU A 97 13.17 17.61 2.78
C LEU A 97 14.44 16.84 2.38
N VAL A 98 14.43 16.18 1.20
CA VAL A 98 15.59 15.48 0.65
C VAL A 98 16.80 16.41 0.52
N GLU A 99 16.60 17.59 -0.10
CA GLU A 99 17.67 18.59 -0.28
C GLU A 99 18.23 19.08 1.06
N GLN A 100 17.34 19.35 2.03
CA GLN A 100 17.70 19.85 3.34
C GLN A 100 18.49 18.82 4.17
N LEU A 101 18.05 17.56 4.19
CA LEU A 101 18.75 16.49 4.93
C LEU A 101 20.09 16.13 4.27
N THR A 102 20.14 16.08 2.93
CA THR A 102 21.36 15.82 2.17
C THR A 102 22.41 16.91 2.42
N ALA A 103 22.01 18.18 2.54
CA ALA A 103 22.91 19.28 2.90
C ALA A 103 23.53 19.11 4.30
N LEU A 104 22.89 18.36 5.18
CA LEU A 104 23.40 17.97 6.49
C LEU A 104 24.16 16.63 6.46
N SER A 105 24.40 16.07 5.28
CA SER A 105 25.04 14.76 5.08
C SER A 105 24.24 13.60 5.70
N ILE A 106 22.92 13.73 5.80
CA ILE A 106 22.02 12.68 6.22
C ILE A 106 21.48 11.97 4.97
N PRO A 107 21.73 10.67 4.79
CA PRO A 107 21.24 9.90 3.66
C PRO A 107 19.73 9.80 3.66
N VAL A 108 19.09 9.98 2.50
CA VAL A 108 17.63 9.88 2.34
C VAL A 108 17.28 8.92 1.22
N PHE A 109 16.47 7.91 1.52
CA PHE A 109 15.84 7.07 0.52
C PHE A 109 14.39 7.51 0.30
N ALA A 110 14.08 7.92 -0.94
CA ALA A 110 12.74 8.37 -1.33
C ALA A 110 11.93 7.19 -1.89
N ALA A 111 11.21 6.50 -1.01
CA ALA A 111 10.31 5.40 -1.30
C ALA A 111 8.93 5.93 -1.74
N TYR A 112 8.88 6.64 -2.88
CA TYR A 112 7.63 7.19 -3.41
C TYR A 112 6.61 6.13 -3.78
N ALA A 113 5.34 6.54 -3.91
CA ALA A 113 4.26 5.65 -4.33
C ALA A 113 4.59 4.96 -5.65
N VAL A 114 4.33 3.66 -5.70
CA VAL A 114 4.57 2.81 -6.87
C VAL A 114 3.30 2.72 -7.74
N THR A 115 3.47 2.34 -9.00
CA THR A 115 2.37 2.23 -9.96
C THR A 115 1.87 0.81 -10.17
N ASP A 116 2.67 -0.19 -9.74
CA ASP A 116 2.35 -1.61 -9.93
C ASP A 116 3.02 -2.51 -8.86
N LEU A 117 2.68 -3.79 -8.89
CA LEU A 117 3.22 -4.78 -7.95
C LEU A 117 4.75 -4.95 -8.09
N ALA A 118 5.29 -4.84 -9.30
CA ALA A 118 6.73 -4.98 -9.53
C ALA A 118 7.50 -3.88 -8.79
N GLY A 119 7.00 -2.63 -8.85
CA GLY A 119 7.56 -1.52 -8.08
C GLY A 119 7.49 -1.72 -6.57
N ALA A 120 6.43 -2.36 -6.06
CA ALA A 120 6.32 -2.67 -4.64
C ALA A 120 7.39 -3.70 -4.21
N TYR A 121 7.58 -4.75 -4.99
CA TYR A 121 8.64 -5.76 -4.73
C TYR A 121 10.03 -5.16 -4.83
N GLU A 122 10.30 -4.36 -5.87
CA GLU A 122 11.57 -3.66 -6.04
C GLU A 122 11.88 -2.75 -4.84
N GLN A 123 10.89 -2.02 -4.32
CA GLN A 123 11.07 -1.12 -3.19
C GLN A 123 11.41 -1.87 -1.89
N ILE A 124 10.83 -3.06 -1.67
CA ILE A 124 11.20 -3.96 -0.56
C ILE A 124 12.68 -4.39 -0.70
N GLU A 125 13.10 -4.79 -1.90
CA GLU A 125 14.47 -5.25 -2.17
C GLU A 125 15.48 -4.12 -2.05
N GLN A 126 15.14 -2.90 -2.51
CA GLN A 126 15.94 -1.70 -2.35
C GLN A 126 16.17 -1.35 -0.86
N LEU A 127 15.11 -1.44 -0.03
CA LEU A 127 15.25 -1.27 1.42
C LEU A 127 16.12 -2.37 2.03
N GLY A 128 15.99 -3.61 1.55
CA GLY A 128 16.84 -4.72 1.96
C GLY A 128 18.31 -4.46 1.65
N GLU A 129 18.63 -3.97 0.45
CA GLU A 129 19.99 -3.61 0.04
C GLU A 129 20.57 -2.49 0.92
N LEU A 130 19.81 -1.40 1.11
CA LEU A 130 20.23 -0.25 1.91
C LEU A 130 20.40 -0.55 3.40
N THR A 131 19.72 -1.58 3.91
CA THR A 131 19.72 -1.91 5.35
C THR A 131 20.47 -3.20 5.69
N GLY A 132 21.10 -3.86 4.72
CA GLY A 132 21.82 -5.11 4.97
C GLY A 132 20.91 -6.34 5.11
N GLN A 133 19.64 -6.25 4.70
CA GLN A 133 18.62 -7.30 4.80
C GLN A 133 18.16 -7.78 3.41
N LEU A 134 19.08 -7.80 2.42
CA LEU A 134 18.72 -8.12 1.04
C LEU A 134 18.14 -9.55 0.90
N ALA A 135 18.69 -10.52 1.62
CA ALA A 135 18.22 -11.90 1.55
C ALA A 135 16.77 -12.05 2.06
N GLU A 136 16.46 -11.41 3.17
CA GLU A 136 15.12 -11.36 3.76
C GLU A 136 14.14 -10.60 2.86
N ALA A 137 14.59 -9.51 2.24
CA ALA A 137 13.79 -8.71 1.31
C ALA A 137 13.43 -9.50 0.05
N VAL A 138 14.40 -10.18 -0.59
CA VAL A 138 14.17 -11.05 -1.75
C VAL A 138 13.26 -12.23 -1.40
N GLN A 139 13.43 -12.81 -0.21
CA GLN A 139 12.53 -13.87 0.25
C GLN A 139 11.10 -13.34 0.42
N LEU A 140 10.93 -12.18 1.04
CA LEU A 140 9.62 -11.56 1.27
C LEU A 140 8.93 -11.21 -0.05
N SER A 141 9.61 -10.50 -0.95
CA SER A 141 9.07 -10.12 -2.26
C SER A 141 8.65 -11.34 -3.08
N GLY A 142 9.48 -12.39 -3.11
CA GLY A 142 9.18 -13.64 -3.80
C GLY A 142 7.99 -14.41 -3.20
N GLN A 143 7.83 -14.40 -1.87
CA GLN A 143 6.66 -14.98 -1.20
C GLN A 143 5.39 -14.20 -1.53
N MET A 144 5.42 -12.86 -1.44
CA MET A 144 4.30 -11.99 -1.80
C MET A 144 3.88 -12.21 -3.25
N GLN A 145 4.84 -12.22 -4.18
CA GLN A 145 4.57 -12.46 -5.60
C GLN A 145 3.87 -13.81 -5.82
N THR A 146 4.43 -14.89 -5.26
CA THR A 146 3.87 -16.23 -5.41
C THR A 146 2.45 -16.32 -4.85
N GLU A 147 2.20 -15.71 -3.69
CA GLU A 147 0.90 -15.75 -3.05
C GLU A 147 -0.13 -14.91 -3.81
N ILE A 148 0.23 -13.70 -4.25
CA ILE A 148 -0.64 -12.84 -5.05
C ILE A 148 -0.98 -13.51 -6.40
N GLU A 149 0.01 -14.07 -7.11
CA GLU A 149 -0.24 -14.81 -8.35
C GLU A 149 -1.15 -16.02 -8.14
N SER A 150 -0.99 -16.73 -7.02
CA SER A 150 -1.85 -17.86 -6.65
C SER A 150 -3.30 -17.43 -6.40
N ILE A 151 -3.51 -16.32 -5.68
CA ILE A 151 -4.85 -15.78 -5.43
C ILE A 151 -5.49 -15.35 -6.75
N ILE A 152 -4.80 -14.55 -7.55
CA ILE A 152 -5.34 -14.05 -8.85
C ILE A 152 -5.70 -15.20 -9.79
N SER A 153 -4.82 -16.21 -9.90
CA SER A 153 -5.06 -17.36 -10.78
C SER A 153 -6.13 -18.32 -10.27
N GLY A 154 -6.36 -18.34 -8.97
CA GLY A 154 -7.38 -19.16 -8.30
C GLY A 154 -8.76 -18.52 -8.28
N THR A 155 -8.86 -17.20 -8.49
CA THR A 155 -10.13 -16.48 -8.46
C THR A 155 -10.88 -16.61 -9.79
N ASP A 156 -12.10 -17.08 -9.76
CA ASP A 156 -12.97 -17.14 -10.93
C ASP A 156 -13.37 -15.74 -11.41
N LYS A 157 -13.34 -15.54 -12.73
CA LYS A 157 -13.73 -14.26 -13.32
C LYS A 157 -15.16 -14.32 -13.80
N ALA A 158 -15.97 -13.33 -13.44
CA ALA A 158 -17.35 -13.19 -13.90
C ALA A 158 -17.44 -12.92 -15.42
N ASN A 159 -18.51 -13.39 -16.04
CA ASN A 159 -18.84 -13.05 -17.42
C ASN A 159 -20.36 -12.75 -17.54
N PRO A 160 -20.78 -11.48 -17.70
CA PRO A 160 -19.93 -10.28 -17.85
C PRO A 160 -19.11 -9.97 -16.58
N PRO A 161 -18.02 -9.18 -16.71
CA PRO A 161 -17.22 -8.76 -15.54
C PRO A 161 -18.05 -8.00 -14.51
N LEU A 162 -17.75 -8.23 -13.22
CA LEU A 162 -18.36 -7.46 -12.13
C LEU A 162 -17.82 -6.02 -12.12
N THR A 163 -18.69 -5.08 -11.81
CA THR A 163 -18.35 -3.67 -11.67
C THR A 163 -18.13 -3.30 -10.21
N TYR A 164 -17.24 -2.35 -9.95
CA TYR A 164 -16.97 -1.89 -8.59
C TYR A 164 -16.88 -0.37 -8.47
N PHE A 165 -17.22 0.11 -7.26
CA PHE A 165 -16.89 1.44 -6.76
C PHE A 165 -15.94 1.29 -5.58
N TYR A 166 -14.86 2.08 -5.56
CA TYR A 166 -13.88 2.10 -4.47
C TYR A 166 -13.96 3.45 -3.74
N GLU A 167 -14.47 3.46 -2.53
CA GLU A 167 -14.67 4.68 -1.75
C GLU A 167 -13.42 5.01 -0.93
N LEU A 168 -12.83 6.19 -1.20
CA LEU A 168 -11.69 6.72 -0.45
C LEU A 168 -12.11 7.57 0.74
N ASP A 169 -13.27 8.24 0.61
CA ASP A 169 -13.89 9.04 1.66
C ASP A 169 -15.40 9.23 1.40
N PRO A 170 -16.19 9.72 2.41
CA PRO A 170 -17.64 9.88 2.27
C PRO A 170 -18.08 10.94 1.25
N THR A 171 -17.16 11.71 0.68
CA THR A 171 -17.45 12.71 -0.37
C THR A 171 -17.20 12.16 -1.77
N PRO A 172 -17.54 10.95 -2.05
CA PRO A 172 -17.24 9.90 -3.02
C PRO A 172 -16.02 10.16 -3.91
N TYR A 173 -14.86 10.48 -3.31
CA TYR A 173 -13.60 10.34 -4.03
C TYR A 173 -13.28 8.86 -4.24
N THR A 174 -12.75 8.53 -5.40
CA THR A 174 -12.46 7.16 -5.80
C THR A 174 -11.13 7.06 -6.54
N VAL A 175 -10.80 5.87 -7.00
CA VAL A 175 -9.66 5.57 -7.86
C VAL A 175 -10.15 5.16 -9.25
N THR A 176 -9.32 5.31 -10.28
CA THR A 176 -9.54 4.70 -11.61
C THR A 176 -8.71 3.43 -11.76
N SER A 177 -8.92 2.68 -12.84
CA SER A 177 -8.14 1.48 -13.18
C SER A 177 -6.67 1.77 -13.45
N THR A 178 -6.28 3.02 -13.70
CA THR A 178 -4.89 3.45 -13.95
C THR A 178 -4.06 3.59 -12.67
N THR A 179 -4.69 3.61 -11.50
CA THR A 179 -4.00 3.67 -10.21
C THR A 179 -3.43 2.30 -9.82
N PHE A 180 -2.49 2.28 -8.86
CA PHE A 180 -1.97 1.04 -8.26
C PHE A 180 -3.11 0.11 -7.77
N ILE A 181 -4.07 0.65 -7.03
CA ILE A 181 -5.23 -0.11 -6.53
C ILE A 181 -6.10 -0.59 -7.70
N GLY A 182 -6.40 0.30 -8.66
CA GLY A 182 -7.18 -0.06 -9.84
C GLY A 182 -6.56 -1.18 -10.66
N GLY A 183 -5.22 -1.19 -10.79
CA GLY A 183 -4.49 -2.29 -11.45
C GLY A 183 -4.65 -3.63 -10.74
N ILE A 184 -4.71 -3.66 -9.40
CA ILE A 184 -4.99 -4.88 -8.63
C ILE A 184 -6.42 -5.37 -8.91
N MET A 185 -7.40 -4.47 -8.92
CA MET A 185 -8.80 -4.81 -9.21
C MET A 185 -8.95 -5.39 -10.64
N ASP A 186 -8.27 -4.81 -11.63
CA ASP A 186 -8.27 -5.30 -13.02
C ASP A 186 -7.67 -6.71 -13.13
N MET A 187 -6.58 -7.00 -12.41
CA MET A 187 -6.00 -8.35 -12.37
C MET A 187 -7.00 -9.40 -11.85
N LEU A 188 -7.91 -9.02 -10.96
CA LEU A 188 -9.01 -9.87 -10.45
C LEU A 188 -10.26 -9.85 -11.36
N GLY A 189 -10.20 -9.16 -12.51
CA GLY A 189 -11.26 -9.14 -13.52
C GLY A 189 -12.42 -8.22 -13.19
N LEU A 190 -12.21 -7.21 -12.35
CA LEU A 190 -13.22 -6.21 -11.99
C LEU A 190 -13.14 -4.99 -12.93
N VAL A 191 -14.28 -4.35 -13.17
CA VAL A 191 -14.39 -3.14 -14.00
C VAL A 191 -14.73 -1.95 -13.13
N ASN A 192 -13.93 -0.89 -13.23
CA ASN A 192 -14.11 0.32 -12.44
C ASN A 192 -15.21 1.21 -13.01
N ILE A 193 -16.20 1.60 -12.20
CA ILE A 193 -17.27 2.52 -12.64
C ILE A 193 -16.79 3.96 -12.84
N ALA A 194 -15.64 4.33 -12.28
CA ALA A 194 -15.08 5.68 -12.40
C ALA A 194 -14.32 5.89 -13.72
N ASP A 195 -13.98 4.82 -14.44
CA ASP A 195 -13.24 4.94 -15.68
C ASP A 195 -14.01 5.75 -16.73
N GLY A 196 -13.30 6.74 -17.31
CA GLY A 196 -13.85 7.63 -18.34
C GLY A 196 -14.85 8.67 -17.83
N VAL A 197 -15.06 8.81 -16.51
CA VAL A 197 -15.94 9.86 -15.95
C VAL A 197 -15.25 11.23 -16.01
N GLU A 198 -13.97 11.29 -15.68
CA GLU A 198 -13.14 12.50 -15.75
C GLU A 198 -11.80 12.18 -16.41
N GLU A 199 -11.61 12.64 -17.66
CA GLU A 199 -10.44 12.32 -18.45
C GLU A 199 -9.15 12.90 -17.81
N GLY A 200 -8.15 12.05 -17.58
CA GLY A 200 -6.84 12.44 -17.04
C GLY A 200 -6.81 12.67 -15.52
N ASN A 201 -7.90 12.38 -14.82
CA ASN A 201 -7.94 12.38 -13.36
C ASN A 201 -8.01 10.93 -12.83
N ASP A 202 -6.93 10.49 -12.17
CA ASP A 202 -6.84 9.14 -11.60
C ASP A 202 -7.62 8.99 -10.28
N TYR A 203 -7.99 10.12 -9.66
CA TYR A 203 -8.71 10.18 -8.38
C TYR A 203 -9.94 11.09 -8.47
N PRO A 204 -10.93 10.75 -9.33
CA PRO A 204 -12.10 11.60 -9.52
C PRO A 204 -13.02 11.58 -8.29
N GLN A 205 -13.79 12.67 -8.15
CA GLN A 205 -14.93 12.73 -7.24
C GLN A 205 -16.21 12.44 -8.04
N LEU A 206 -16.88 11.32 -7.74
CA LEU A 206 -18.14 10.99 -8.40
C LEU A 206 -19.32 11.66 -7.70
N SER A 207 -20.37 12.00 -8.47
CA SER A 207 -21.65 12.38 -7.85
C SER A 207 -22.44 11.13 -7.45
N ALA A 208 -23.33 11.30 -6.46
CA ALA A 208 -24.22 10.21 -6.03
C ALA A 208 -25.08 9.68 -7.20
N GLU A 209 -25.51 10.59 -8.11
CA GLU A 209 -26.30 10.24 -9.28
C GLU A 209 -25.53 9.33 -10.24
N VAL A 210 -24.25 9.61 -10.49
CA VAL A 210 -23.38 8.79 -11.34
C VAL A 210 -23.21 7.39 -10.73
N ILE A 211 -22.99 7.29 -9.43
CA ILE A 211 -22.84 6.00 -8.76
C ILE A 211 -24.14 5.20 -8.83
N VAL A 212 -25.29 5.84 -8.62
CA VAL A 212 -26.60 5.19 -8.73
C VAL A 212 -26.90 4.77 -10.18
N GLU A 213 -26.54 5.59 -11.17
CA GLU A 213 -26.73 5.26 -12.59
C GLU A 213 -25.84 4.08 -13.03
N LYS A 214 -24.59 4.04 -12.55
CA LYS A 214 -23.64 2.97 -12.87
C LYS A 214 -23.94 1.67 -12.13
N ASP A 215 -24.65 1.73 -11.01
CA ASP A 215 -25.12 0.60 -10.20
C ASP A 215 -24.06 -0.50 -9.98
N PRO A 216 -22.97 -0.22 -9.26
CA PRO A 216 -21.89 -1.19 -9.08
C PRO A 216 -22.34 -2.47 -8.38
N ASP A 217 -21.75 -3.60 -8.80
CA ASP A 217 -21.98 -4.92 -8.20
C ASP A 217 -21.32 -5.02 -6.81
N ILE A 218 -20.19 -4.33 -6.62
CA ILE A 218 -19.44 -4.32 -5.37
C ILE A 218 -19.06 -2.87 -4.99
N VAL A 219 -19.13 -2.56 -3.70
CA VAL A 219 -18.57 -1.31 -3.13
C VAL A 219 -17.49 -1.69 -2.13
N PHE A 220 -16.27 -1.23 -2.34
CA PHE A 220 -15.16 -1.35 -1.40
C PHE A 220 -15.05 -0.05 -0.59
N LEU A 221 -14.98 -0.15 0.73
CA LEU A 221 -14.85 0.99 1.64
C LEU A 221 -13.44 1.03 2.21
N ALA A 222 -12.62 1.99 1.76
CA ALA A 222 -11.27 2.22 2.26
C ALA A 222 -11.22 3.34 3.32
N ASP A 223 -12.37 3.65 3.92
CA ASP A 223 -12.61 4.76 4.84
C ASP A 223 -13.36 4.33 6.11
N THR A 224 -13.18 3.07 6.49
CA THR A 224 -13.84 2.47 7.64
C THR A 224 -13.31 2.99 8.98
N LYS A 225 -12.00 3.25 9.08
CA LYS A 225 -11.34 3.75 10.30
C LYS A 225 -11.36 5.27 10.38
N CYS A 226 -10.95 5.96 9.30
CA CYS A 226 -10.90 7.42 9.28
C CYS A 226 -12.28 8.04 9.45
N CYS A 227 -13.29 7.46 8.81
CA CYS A 227 -14.56 8.13 8.55
C CYS A 227 -15.77 7.31 9.02
N ALA A 228 -15.52 6.17 9.67
CA ALA A 228 -16.51 5.25 10.24
C ALA A 228 -17.58 4.77 9.23
N GLN A 229 -17.17 4.59 7.95
CA GLN A 229 -18.07 4.06 6.94
C GLN A 229 -18.30 2.56 7.10
N SER A 230 -19.50 2.15 6.72
CA SER A 230 -19.97 0.77 6.86
C SER A 230 -21.09 0.48 5.85
N ALA A 231 -21.44 -0.79 5.67
CA ALA A 231 -22.59 -1.17 4.84
C ALA A 231 -23.88 -0.44 5.26
N ALA A 232 -24.07 -0.21 6.57
CA ALA A 232 -25.25 0.49 7.09
C ALA A 232 -25.25 1.98 6.74
N THR A 233 -24.10 2.67 6.84
CA THR A 233 -23.99 4.09 6.48
C THR A 233 -24.17 4.29 4.98
N VAL A 234 -23.60 3.41 4.15
CA VAL A 234 -23.77 3.43 2.69
C VAL A 234 -25.23 3.21 2.29
N ALA A 235 -25.88 2.18 2.85
CA ALA A 235 -27.28 1.89 2.54
C ALA A 235 -28.27 3.00 2.97
N ALA A 236 -27.89 3.81 3.96
CA ALA A 236 -28.70 4.92 4.45
C ALA A 236 -28.58 6.21 3.62
N ARG A 237 -27.67 6.29 2.66
CA ARG A 237 -27.49 7.44 1.77
C ARG A 237 -28.67 7.56 0.81
N ASP A 238 -29.06 8.79 0.48
CA ASP A 238 -30.16 9.06 -0.43
C ASP A 238 -29.95 8.42 -1.80
N GLY A 239 -30.87 7.54 -2.20
CA GLY A 239 -30.82 6.80 -3.47
C GLY A 239 -29.99 5.52 -3.46
N TRP A 240 -29.09 5.33 -2.52
CA TRP A 240 -28.14 4.21 -2.51
C TRP A 240 -28.76 2.88 -2.04
N GLY A 241 -29.86 2.91 -1.29
CA GLY A 241 -30.60 1.68 -0.90
C GLY A 241 -31.10 0.85 -2.08
N GLY A 242 -31.11 1.42 -3.30
CA GLY A 242 -31.46 0.77 -4.54
C GLY A 242 -30.31 0.07 -5.28
N LEU A 243 -29.05 0.34 -4.87
CA LEU A 243 -27.88 -0.24 -5.53
C LEU A 243 -27.85 -1.79 -5.45
N THR A 244 -27.34 -2.40 -6.50
CA THR A 244 -27.12 -3.83 -6.56
C THR A 244 -26.22 -4.28 -5.41
N ALA A 245 -25.08 -3.62 -5.17
CA ALA A 245 -24.17 -3.92 -4.07
C ALA A 245 -24.86 -3.86 -2.68
N VAL A 246 -25.80 -2.93 -2.47
CA VAL A 246 -26.55 -2.84 -1.20
C VAL A 246 -27.54 -4.00 -1.06
N LYS A 247 -28.28 -4.34 -2.13
CA LYS A 247 -29.28 -5.42 -2.12
C LYS A 247 -28.66 -6.81 -1.95
N THR A 248 -27.49 -7.03 -2.52
CA THR A 248 -26.76 -8.30 -2.44
C THR A 248 -25.90 -8.42 -1.19
N GLY A 249 -25.68 -7.30 -0.47
CA GLY A 249 -24.78 -7.25 0.68
C GLY A 249 -23.30 -7.18 0.30
N SER A 250 -22.99 -6.76 -0.93
CA SER A 250 -21.62 -6.68 -1.48
C SER A 250 -20.97 -5.35 -1.16
N ILE A 251 -21.16 -4.83 0.05
CA ILE A 251 -20.44 -3.68 0.60
C ILE A 251 -19.30 -4.22 1.45
N ILE A 252 -18.09 -4.10 0.96
CA ILE A 252 -16.90 -4.74 1.52
C ILE A 252 -16.08 -3.73 2.29
N PRO A 253 -16.06 -3.79 3.63
CA PRO A 253 -15.19 -2.94 4.43
C PRO A 253 -13.73 -3.41 4.27
N LEU A 254 -12.84 -2.49 3.97
CA LEU A 254 -11.40 -2.71 3.94
C LEU A 254 -10.77 -2.15 5.23
N ASP A 255 -9.61 -2.67 5.58
CA ASP A 255 -8.72 -2.00 6.53
C ASP A 255 -8.07 -0.80 5.81
N ASP A 256 -8.33 0.43 6.25
CA ASP A 256 -7.85 1.66 5.59
C ASP A 256 -6.32 1.64 5.40
N ASP A 257 -5.59 1.10 6.37
CA ASP A 257 -4.13 1.01 6.30
C ASP A 257 -3.66 0.02 5.23
N VAL A 258 -4.31 -1.14 5.15
CA VAL A 258 -4.02 -2.16 4.12
C VAL A 258 -4.44 -1.67 2.74
N ALA A 259 -5.56 -0.96 2.67
CA ALA A 259 -6.14 -0.42 1.45
C ALA A 259 -5.34 0.74 0.83
N SER A 260 -4.45 1.38 1.62
CA SER A 260 -3.69 2.57 1.20
C SER A 260 -2.17 2.36 1.14
N ARG A 261 -1.67 1.16 1.47
CA ARG A 261 -0.24 0.84 1.54
C ARG A 261 0.14 -0.26 0.56
N TRP A 262 1.26 -0.09 -0.12
CA TRP A 262 1.83 -1.09 -1.04
C TRP A 262 2.92 -1.95 -0.38
N GLY A 263 2.80 -2.19 0.93
CA GLY A 263 3.72 -2.95 1.75
C GLY A 263 3.40 -4.44 1.82
N PRO A 264 4.00 -5.18 2.78
CA PRO A 264 3.86 -6.63 2.90
C PRO A 264 2.42 -7.13 3.08
N ARG A 265 1.54 -6.31 3.68
CA ARG A 265 0.12 -6.64 3.87
C ARG A 265 -0.74 -6.50 2.61
N LEU A 266 -0.15 -6.12 1.48
CA LEU A 266 -0.85 -6.06 0.19
C LEU A 266 -1.51 -7.39 -0.19
N VAL A 267 -0.92 -8.51 0.22
CA VAL A 267 -1.50 -9.86 0.05
C VAL A 267 -2.89 -9.96 0.69
N GLU A 268 -3.10 -9.31 1.84
CA GLU A 268 -4.40 -9.29 2.54
C GLU A 268 -5.45 -8.52 1.72
N LEU A 269 -5.07 -7.39 1.09
CA LEU A 269 -5.97 -6.65 0.20
C LEU A 269 -6.40 -7.51 -0.99
N VAL A 270 -5.42 -8.12 -1.69
CA VAL A 270 -5.71 -8.96 -2.87
C VAL A 270 -6.63 -10.13 -2.48
N ARG A 271 -6.41 -10.76 -1.34
CA ARG A 271 -7.25 -11.84 -0.82
C ARG A 271 -8.67 -11.35 -0.50
N THR A 272 -8.81 -10.21 0.18
CA THR A 272 -10.12 -9.63 0.51
C THR A 272 -10.93 -9.32 -0.75
N VAL A 273 -10.28 -8.79 -1.79
CA VAL A 273 -10.95 -8.52 -3.07
C VAL A 273 -11.34 -9.83 -3.77
N ALA A 274 -10.47 -10.83 -3.78
CA ALA A 274 -10.76 -12.15 -4.35
C ALA A 274 -11.96 -12.81 -3.67
N ASP A 275 -11.98 -12.84 -2.33
CA ASP A 275 -13.08 -13.38 -1.53
C ASP A 275 -14.41 -12.66 -1.83
N ALA A 276 -14.35 -11.33 -2.05
CA ALA A 276 -15.55 -10.56 -2.43
C ALA A 276 -16.08 -10.98 -3.81
N VAL A 277 -15.19 -11.15 -4.81
CA VAL A 277 -15.59 -11.65 -6.15
C VAL A 277 -16.24 -13.02 -6.05
N GLU A 278 -15.61 -13.97 -5.34
CA GLU A 278 -16.14 -15.32 -5.16
C GLU A 278 -17.50 -15.33 -4.44
N SER A 279 -17.67 -14.46 -3.43
CA SER A 279 -18.93 -14.32 -2.71
C SER A 279 -20.09 -13.86 -3.60
N VAL A 280 -19.83 -12.89 -4.49
CA VAL A 280 -20.84 -12.42 -5.46
C VAL A 280 -21.18 -13.51 -6.47
N LEU A 281 -20.17 -14.22 -7.00
CA LEU A 281 -20.37 -15.30 -7.95
C LEU A 281 -21.18 -16.46 -7.35
N ALA A 282 -20.98 -16.76 -6.07
CA ALA A 282 -21.71 -17.82 -5.38
C ALA A 282 -23.21 -17.51 -5.15
N THR A 283 -23.60 -16.23 -5.22
CA THR A 283 -24.98 -15.76 -4.97
C THR A 283 -25.74 -15.38 -6.24
N SER A 284 -25.06 -15.35 -7.40
CA SER A 284 -25.62 -15.08 -8.73
C SER A 284 -26.11 -16.35 -9.41
#